data_7a2b1d8db6fc5fb84f4c7d056bc905c5
#
_entry.id   7a2b1d8db6fc5fb84f4c7d056bc905c5
#
_cell.length_a   1.000
_cell.length_b   1.000
_cell.length_c   1.000
_cell.angle_alpha   90.00
_cell.angle_beta   90.00
_cell.angle_gamma   90.00
#
_symmetry.space_group_name_H-M   'P 1'
#
loop_
_entity.id
_entity.type
_entity.pdbx_description
1 polymer ?
#
loop_
_entity_poly.entity_id
_entity_poly.type
_entity_poly.pdbx_seq_one_letter_code
_entity_poly.pdbx_strand_id
1 'polypeptide(L)'
;MFYITPIVDFTYQCDNKIIAEEKMWLKEKMRNDMKFTEIKKKFFDYFREKENGAMSINTKETTQRACYTNRELSWLAFNERVLNEAANPKVPLAERLTFASIYQTNLDEFFMVRVGTLMMQMQLQEKERDNKTGMTSEEQVKAILDKVSELEKKKGRVYEQLMGELETAGIRIINFNKLSNDEGAMLEEYFDMHIAPFLSPMIIGQQQPFPFLANKQLYAIVLMKTKKGKNKIGIVPCSNSVFKRLIEIPTRPGTFMLSEELILHFVSKLYEKYEILEKSVMRVIRNADIDAGSFDDEDLDYRNMMEHMVKQRNRLNPVCVQLNRKINDKAKKKLTDYLEIGAKHLI
;
A
#
# COMPACT_ATOMS: atom_id res chain seq x y z
N MET A 1 8.28 -3.30 1.47
CA MET A 1 7.29 -2.66 2.34
C MET A 1 5.83 -3.04 2.03
N PHE A 2 5.54 -3.51 0.83
CA PHE A 2 4.24 -4.10 0.44
C PHE A 2 4.01 -5.52 0.99
N TYR A 3 4.85 -5.97 1.92
CA TYR A 3 5.07 -7.37 2.24
C TYR A 3 4.25 -7.90 3.42
N ILE A 4 3.62 -7.04 4.21
CA ILE A 4 2.89 -7.48 5.42
C ILE A 4 1.54 -8.09 5.06
N THR A 5 0.82 -7.51 4.12
CA THR A 5 -0.52 -7.99 3.72
C THR A 5 -0.51 -9.45 3.25
N PRO A 6 0.47 -9.91 2.41
CA PRO A 6 0.52 -11.32 2.01
C PRO A 6 0.86 -12.27 3.15
N ILE A 7 1.62 -11.82 4.15
CA ILE A 7 1.96 -12.67 5.31
C ILE A 7 0.73 -12.88 6.17
N VAL A 8 -0.10 -11.84 6.31
CA VAL A 8 -1.39 -11.95 7.01
C VAL A 8 -2.36 -12.82 6.21
N ASP A 9 -2.44 -12.64 4.89
CA ASP A 9 -3.22 -13.53 4.00
C ASP A 9 -2.68 -14.96 4.02
N PHE A 10 -1.36 -15.14 4.12
CA PHE A 10 -0.73 -16.45 4.26
C PHE A 10 -1.07 -17.11 5.59
N THR A 11 -1.10 -16.38 6.70
CA THR A 11 -1.58 -16.93 7.99
C THR A 11 -3.04 -17.34 7.94
N TYR A 12 -3.86 -16.76 7.04
CA TYR A 12 -5.23 -17.17 6.76
C TYR A 12 -5.35 -18.29 5.71
N GLN A 13 -4.43 -18.39 4.73
CA GLN A 13 -4.48 -19.36 3.64
C GLN A 13 -3.66 -20.63 3.88
N CYS A 14 -2.74 -20.66 4.84
CA CYS A 14 -2.01 -21.88 5.22
C CYS A 14 -2.90 -22.89 5.97
N ASP A 15 -4.00 -23.23 5.37
CA ASP A 15 -4.93 -24.25 5.85
C ASP A 15 -4.55 -25.66 5.41
N ASN A 16 -3.28 -26.03 5.35
CA ASN A 16 -2.97 -27.46 5.35
C ASN A 16 -1.46 -27.78 5.55
N LYS A 17 -1.20 -28.48 6.61
CA LYS A 17 -0.23 -29.55 6.90
C LYS A 17 0.96 -29.33 7.82
N ILE A 18 1.50 -28.13 8.04
CA ILE A 18 2.70 -28.03 8.93
C ILE A 18 2.44 -27.27 10.23
N ILE A 19 1.36 -26.51 10.28
CA ILE A 19 0.97 -25.72 11.47
C ILE A 19 -0.30 -26.31 12.12
N ALA A 20 -0.64 -27.56 11.91
CA ALA A 20 -1.87 -28.14 12.45
C ALA A 20 -1.87 -28.19 13.98
N GLU A 21 -0.74 -28.48 14.63
CA GLU A 21 -0.65 -28.55 16.07
C GLU A 21 -0.52 -27.17 16.73
N GLU A 22 0.29 -26.26 16.17
CA GLU A 22 0.36 -24.86 16.62
C GLU A 22 -0.88 -24.05 16.23
N LYS A 23 -1.50 -24.35 15.08
CA LYS A 23 -2.79 -23.75 14.69
C LYS A 23 -3.94 -24.19 15.58
N MET A 24 -3.95 -25.41 16.07
CA MET A 24 -4.98 -25.85 17.01
C MET A 24 -4.86 -25.10 18.33
N TRP A 25 -3.65 -24.87 18.82
CA TRP A 25 -3.37 -24.06 20.01
C TRP A 25 -3.68 -22.56 19.76
N LEU A 26 -3.30 -21.98 18.61
CA LEU A 26 -3.62 -20.61 18.21
C LEU A 26 -5.12 -20.41 17.96
N LYS A 27 -5.79 -21.37 17.27
CA LYS A 27 -7.26 -21.32 17.06
C LYS A 27 -8.04 -21.48 18.36
N GLU A 28 -7.54 -22.29 19.30
CA GLU A 28 -8.19 -22.48 20.60
C GLU A 28 -7.99 -21.24 21.51
N LYS A 29 -6.82 -20.63 21.48
CA LYS A 29 -6.52 -19.38 22.17
C LYS A 29 -7.25 -18.17 21.55
N MET A 30 -7.34 -18.09 20.19
CA MET A 30 -8.14 -17.07 19.51
C MET A 30 -9.66 -17.25 19.65
N ARG A 31 -10.13 -18.45 19.97
CA ARG A 31 -11.55 -18.71 20.25
C ARG A 31 -11.94 -18.27 21.66
N ASN A 32 -11.00 -18.26 22.57
CA ASN A 32 -11.19 -17.84 23.96
C ASN A 32 -10.93 -16.33 24.20
N ASP A 33 -10.13 -15.67 23.32
CA ASP A 33 -9.86 -14.24 23.41
C ASP A 33 -10.59 -13.50 22.28
N MET A 34 -11.81 -13.05 22.61
CA MET A 34 -12.66 -12.06 21.90
C MET A 34 -12.59 -12.02 20.37
N LYS A 35 -13.73 -12.28 19.72
CA LYS A 35 -13.99 -12.08 18.30
C LYS A 35 -13.48 -10.70 17.85
N PHE A 36 -12.76 -10.63 16.72
CA PHE A 36 -12.20 -9.43 16.09
C PHE A 36 -13.17 -8.22 16.04
N THR A 37 -14.47 -8.48 15.90
CA THR A 37 -15.56 -7.49 15.98
C THR A 37 -15.68 -6.84 17.37
N GLU A 38 -15.41 -7.57 18.45
CA GLU A 38 -15.48 -7.05 19.82
C GLU A 38 -14.24 -6.23 20.18
N ILE A 39 -13.06 -6.61 19.67
CA ILE A 39 -11.84 -5.80 19.82
C ILE A 39 -12.02 -4.47 19.10
N LYS A 40 -12.53 -4.50 17.87
CA LYS A 40 -12.82 -3.28 17.10
C LYS A 40 -13.84 -2.40 17.80
N LYS A 41 -14.90 -2.98 18.38
CA LYS A 41 -15.96 -2.27 19.11
C LYS A 41 -15.44 -1.66 20.42
N LYS A 42 -14.74 -2.42 21.26
CA LYS A 42 -14.14 -1.92 22.51
C LYS A 42 -13.08 -0.84 22.28
N PHE A 43 -12.31 -0.96 21.17
CA PHE A 43 -11.34 0.03 20.76
C PHE A 43 -12.02 1.36 20.36
N PHE A 44 -13.12 1.31 19.59
CA PHE A 44 -13.91 2.50 19.25
C PHE A 44 -14.64 3.11 20.45
N ASP A 45 -15.18 2.28 21.36
CA ASP A 45 -15.90 2.75 22.53
C ASP A 45 -14.96 3.43 23.54
N TYR A 46 -13.74 2.91 23.76
CA TYR A 46 -12.71 3.52 24.60
C TYR A 46 -12.31 4.93 24.14
N PHE A 47 -12.26 5.17 22.81
CA PHE A 47 -11.92 6.48 22.28
C PHE A 47 -13.10 7.45 22.27
N ARG A 48 -14.32 6.97 22.08
CA ARG A 48 -15.54 7.80 22.17
C ARG A 48 -15.75 8.35 23.59
N GLU A 49 -15.42 7.60 24.63
CA GLU A 49 -15.50 8.07 26.02
C GLU A 49 -14.46 9.15 26.34
N LYS A 50 -13.28 9.11 25.72
CA LYS A 50 -12.25 10.15 25.92
C LYS A 50 -12.51 11.45 25.15
N GLU A 51 -13.23 11.43 24.03
CA GLU A 51 -13.58 12.64 23.27
C GLU A 51 -14.68 13.47 23.97
N ASN A 52 -15.54 12.84 24.73
CA ASN A 52 -16.64 13.52 25.45
C ASN A 52 -16.20 14.25 26.73
N GLY A 53 -14.93 14.17 27.13
CA GLY A 53 -14.38 14.79 28.33
C GLY A 53 -13.68 16.14 28.14
N ALA A 54 -13.68 16.72 26.93
CA ALA A 54 -13.01 18.01 26.68
C ALA A 54 -13.91 19.21 27.02
N MET A 55 -13.54 19.84 28.10
CA MET A 55 -14.14 21.03 28.70
C MET A 55 -14.14 22.25 27.73
N SER A 56 -15.25 22.98 27.67
CA SER A 56 -15.38 24.26 26.96
C SER A 56 -14.56 25.34 27.67
N ILE A 57 -13.61 25.93 26.99
CA ILE A 57 -12.93 27.16 27.41
C ILE A 57 -13.09 28.20 26.31
N ASN A 58 -13.71 29.31 26.68
CA ASN A 58 -14.01 30.44 25.81
C ASN A 58 -12.85 31.45 25.86
N THR A 59 -12.03 31.56 24.80
CA THR A 59 -11.00 32.61 24.65
C THR A 59 -10.77 32.98 23.19
N LYS A 60 -10.54 34.27 22.96
CA LYS A 60 -10.45 35.04 21.71
C LYS A 60 -9.84 34.29 20.48
N GLU A 61 -10.45 34.48 19.31
CA GLU A 61 -10.29 33.77 18.04
C GLU A 61 -8.84 33.46 17.57
N THR A 62 -7.88 34.29 17.90
CA THR A 62 -6.46 34.07 17.53
C THR A 62 -5.74 33.05 18.40
N THR A 63 -6.12 32.95 19.67
CA THR A 63 -5.55 31.97 20.64
C THR A 63 -6.21 30.60 20.47
N GLN A 64 -7.44 30.53 20.00
CA GLN A 64 -8.18 29.27 19.79
C GLN A 64 -7.55 28.40 18.70
N ARG A 65 -7.08 28.98 17.60
CA ARG A 65 -6.47 28.22 16.49
C ARG A 65 -5.19 27.46 16.88
N ALA A 66 -4.43 28.00 17.82
CA ALA A 66 -3.20 27.36 18.31
C ALA A 66 -3.46 26.16 19.23
N CYS A 67 -4.69 26.02 19.76
CA CYS A 67 -5.06 24.94 20.68
C CYS A 67 -5.59 23.68 19.97
N TYR A 68 -5.91 23.79 18.67
CA TYR A 68 -6.49 22.68 17.92
C TYR A 68 -5.46 22.03 16.98
N THR A 69 -5.39 20.71 17.02
CA THR A 69 -4.69 19.92 16.00
C THR A 69 -5.62 19.73 14.80
N ASN A 70 -5.08 19.84 13.57
CA ASN A 70 -5.84 19.52 12.38
C ASN A 70 -6.38 18.07 12.46
N ARG A 71 -7.62 17.90 12.03
CA ARG A 71 -8.33 16.60 12.10
C ARG A 71 -7.57 15.47 11.42
N GLU A 72 -6.99 15.73 10.26
CA GLU A 72 -6.29 14.73 9.47
C GLU A 72 -4.93 14.35 10.10
N LEU A 73 -4.23 15.31 10.70
CA LEU A 73 -3.02 15.03 11.48
C LEU A 73 -3.33 14.26 12.77
N SER A 74 -4.45 14.58 13.43
CA SER A 74 -4.94 13.83 14.59
C SER A 74 -5.26 12.37 14.22
N TRP A 75 -5.86 12.16 13.05
CA TRP A 75 -6.13 10.83 12.53
C TRP A 75 -4.83 10.04 12.25
N LEU A 76 -3.81 10.68 11.68
CA LEU A 76 -2.50 10.05 11.48
C LEU A 76 -1.85 9.67 12.82
N ALA A 77 -1.98 10.52 13.86
CA ALA A 77 -1.50 10.21 15.20
C ALA A 77 -2.27 9.01 15.82
N PHE A 78 -3.56 8.87 15.51
CA PHE A 78 -4.33 7.68 15.88
C PHE A 78 -3.78 6.42 15.17
N ASN A 79 -3.59 6.46 13.86
CA ASN A 79 -3.07 5.33 13.11
C ASN A 79 -1.61 4.99 13.53
N GLU A 80 -0.83 5.98 13.97
CA GLU A 80 0.49 5.74 14.56
C GLU A 80 0.41 4.88 15.83
N ARG A 81 -0.65 4.99 16.63
CA ARG A 81 -0.85 4.11 17.80
C ARG A 81 -1.08 2.66 17.39
N VAL A 82 -1.80 2.42 16.29
CA VAL A 82 -1.95 1.07 15.71
C VAL A 82 -0.58 0.49 15.33
N LEU A 83 0.30 1.31 14.72
CA LEU A 83 1.67 0.90 14.41
C LEU A 83 2.49 0.62 15.67
N ASN A 84 2.24 1.34 16.79
CA ASN A 84 2.91 1.09 18.05
C ASN A 84 2.54 -0.29 18.64
N GLU A 85 1.30 -0.76 18.46
CA GLU A 85 0.92 -2.11 18.87
C GLU A 85 1.65 -3.17 18.04
N ALA A 86 1.86 -2.93 16.73
CA ALA A 86 2.73 -3.79 15.92
C ALA A 86 4.19 -3.83 16.42
N ALA A 87 4.66 -2.74 17.02
CA ALA A 87 6.01 -2.65 17.60
C ALA A 87 6.12 -3.21 19.02
N ASN A 88 5.00 -3.47 19.70
CA ASN A 88 4.96 -3.81 21.12
C ASN A 88 5.33 -5.29 21.35
N PRO A 89 6.47 -5.61 21.97
CA PRO A 89 6.90 -6.99 22.17
C PRO A 89 6.04 -7.79 23.17
N LYS A 90 5.14 -7.14 23.89
CA LYS A 90 4.18 -7.79 24.79
C LYS A 90 2.98 -8.38 24.03
N VAL A 91 2.79 -7.98 22.78
CA VAL A 91 1.74 -8.49 21.89
C VAL A 91 2.30 -9.69 21.14
N PRO A 92 1.55 -10.81 20.98
CA PRO A 92 1.99 -11.98 20.22
C PRO A 92 2.35 -11.62 18.78
N LEU A 93 3.37 -12.29 18.20
CA LEU A 93 3.91 -11.97 16.88
C LEU A 93 2.84 -11.95 15.77
N ALA A 94 1.93 -12.92 15.75
CA ALA A 94 0.85 -12.99 14.75
C ALA A 94 -0.11 -11.78 14.83
N GLU A 95 -0.43 -11.33 16.04
CA GLU A 95 -1.27 -10.15 16.25
C GLU A 95 -0.53 -8.87 15.86
N ARG A 96 0.77 -8.77 16.14
CA ARG A 96 1.60 -7.64 15.70
C ARG A 96 1.67 -7.53 14.18
N LEU A 97 1.76 -8.64 13.47
CA LEU A 97 1.64 -8.68 12.00
C LEU A 97 0.27 -8.17 11.55
N THR A 98 -0.79 -8.58 12.24
CA THR A 98 -2.15 -8.11 11.98
C THR A 98 -2.27 -6.60 12.21
N PHE A 99 -1.73 -6.05 13.31
CA PHE A 99 -1.71 -4.60 13.54
C PHE A 99 -0.94 -3.84 12.46
N ALA A 100 0.19 -4.38 11.99
CA ALA A 100 0.95 -3.78 10.90
C ALA A 100 0.15 -3.77 9.58
N SER A 101 -0.65 -4.81 9.30
CA SER A 101 -1.57 -4.86 8.15
C SER A 101 -2.72 -3.87 8.30
N ILE A 102 -3.33 -3.77 9.49
CA ILE A 102 -4.39 -2.80 9.79
C ILE A 102 -3.87 -1.38 9.60
N TYR A 103 -2.67 -1.06 10.11
CA TYR A 103 -2.04 0.24 9.91
C TYR A 103 -1.95 0.61 8.43
N GLN A 104 -1.49 -0.32 7.59
CA GLN A 104 -1.35 -0.08 6.16
C GLN A 104 -2.71 0.06 5.46
N THR A 105 -3.67 -0.78 5.79
CA THR A 105 -5.03 -0.71 5.22
C THR A 105 -5.72 0.61 5.58
N ASN A 106 -5.61 1.02 6.84
CA ASN A 106 -6.12 2.30 7.31
C ASN A 106 -5.47 3.48 6.56
N LEU A 107 -4.15 3.43 6.36
CA LEU A 107 -3.42 4.48 5.64
C LEU A 107 -3.85 4.54 4.17
N ASP A 108 -4.04 3.39 3.52
CA ASP A 108 -4.54 3.32 2.15
C ASP A 108 -5.93 3.96 2.03
N GLU A 109 -6.84 3.64 2.95
CA GLU A 109 -8.20 4.21 2.98
C GLU A 109 -8.18 5.72 3.25
N PHE A 110 -7.31 6.17 4.16
CA PHE A 110 -7.09 7.58 4.43
C PHE A 110 -6.64 8.35 3.18
N PHE A 111 -5.69 7.81 2.43
CA PHE A 111 -5.28 8.41 1.16
C PHE A 111 -6.41 8.41 0.13
N MET A 112 -7.12 7.29 0.01
CA MET A 112 -8.21 7.15 -0.96
C MET A 112 -9.35 8.13 -0.72
N VAL A 113 -9.72 8.36 0.53
CA VAL A 113 -10.89 9.17 0.89
C VAL A 113 -10.47 10.58 1.29
N ARG A 114 -9.68 10.73 2.37
CA ARG A 114 -9.40 12.05 2.95
C ARG A 114 -8.45 12.89 2.10
N VAL A 115 -7.31 12.31 1.73
CA VAL A 115 -6.33 13.05 0.89
C VAL A 115 -6.91 13.24 -0.51
N GLY A 116 -7.67 12.25 -1.03
CA GLY A 116 -8.37 12.35 -2.30
C GLY A 116 -9.32 13.55 -2.34
N THR A 117 -10.16 13.74 -1.31
CA THR A 117 -11.07 14.88 -1.19
C THR A 117 -10.30 16.21 -1.12
N LEU A 118 -9.24 16.31 -0.30
CA LEU A 118 -8.42 17.52 -0.22
C LEU A 118 -7.78 17.88 -1.57
N MET A 119 -7.29 16.87 -2.31
CA MET A 119 -6.72 17.11 -3.64
C MET A 119 -7.76 17.58 -4.66
N MET A 120 -8.99 17.06 -4.58
CA MET A 120 -10.10 17.53 -5.42
C MET A 120 -10.45 18.98 -5.12
N GLN A 121 -10.54 19.35 -3.84
CA GLN A 121 -10.77 20.76 -3.43
C GLN A 121 -9.67 21.71 -3.94
N MET A 122 -8.41 21.24 -3.92
CA MET A 122 -7.31 22.03 -4.51
C MET A 122 -7.49 22.25 -6.02
N GLN A 123 -7.94 21.23 -6.77
CA GLN A 123 -8.20 21.35 -8.22
C GLN A 123 -9.35 22.29 -8.54
N LEU A 124 -10.40 22.27 -7.72
CA LEU A 124 -11.56 23.18 -7.84
C LEU A 124 -11.26 24.60 -7.38
N GLN A 125 -10.05 24.87 -6.89
CA GLN A 125 -9.61 26.16 -6.33
C GLN A 125 -10.53 26.66 -5.20
N GLU A 126 -11.13 25.74 -4.47
CA GLU A 126 -11.96 26.07 -3.32
C GLU A 126 -11.11 26.78 -2.26
N LYS A 127 -11.57 27.97 -1.83
CA LYS A 127 -10.90 28.76 -0.79
C LYS A 127 -11.31 28.34 0.62
N GLU A 128 -11.97 27.20 0.75
CA GLU A 128 -12.36 26.70 2.06
C GLU A 128 -11.14 26.41 2.93
N ARG A 129 -11.23 26.86 4.17
CA ARG A 129 -10.22 26.62 5.20
C ARG A 129 -10.80 25.73 6.27
N ASP A 130 -9.96 24.87 6.82
CA ASP A 130 -10.34 24.10 8.00
C ASP A 130 -10.84 25.04 9.10
N ASN A 131 -12.04 24.79 9.60
CA ASN A 131 -12.74 25.69 10.52
C ASN A 131 -12.06 25.80 11.90
N LYS A 132 -11.20 24.87 12.27
CA LYS A 132 -10.49 24.84 13.55
C LYS A 132 -9.08 25.42 13.45
N THR A 133 -8.29 24.95 12.49
CA THR A 133 -6.88 25.35 12.33
C THR A 133 -6.69 26.46 11.32
N GLY A 134 -7.67 26.72 10.45
CA GLY A 134 -7.58 27.71 9.37
C GLY A 134 -6.67 27.30 8.21
N MET A 135 -6.19 26.06 8.18
CA MET A 135 -5.33 25.53 7.12
C MET A 135 -6.10 25.40 5.81
N THR A 136 -5.47 25.76 4.70
CA THR A 136 -5.99 25.48 3.35
C THR A 136 -5.82 23.99 3.04
N SER A 137 -6.53 23.48 2.01
CA SER A 137 -6.39 22.11 1.55
C SER A 137 -4.95 21.78 1.15
N GLU A 138 -4.23 22.71 0.52
CA GLU A 138 -2.81 22.57 0.16
C GLU A 138 -1.91 22.46 1.40
N GLU A 139 -2.10 23.32 2.41
CA GLU A 139 -1.36 23.27 3.67
C GLU A 139 -1.60 21.96 4.41
N GLN A 140 -2.83 21.46 4.41
CA GLN A 140 -3.19 20.16 5.01
C GLN A 140 -2.50 19.01 4.28
N VAL A 141 -2.60 18.93 2.95
CA VAL A 141 -1.95 17.88 2.15
C VAL A 141 -0.45 17.88 2.37
N LYS A 142 0.19 19.07 2.37
CA LYS A 142 1.63 19.18 2.65
C LYS A 142 1.99 18.62 4.03
N ALA A 143 1.26 19.01 5.07
CA ALA A 143 1.50 18.56 6.44
C ALA A 143 1.27 17.04 6.59
N ILE A 144 0.24 16.50 5.91
CA ILE A 144 -0.04 15.06 5.84
C ILE A 144 1.15 14.31 5.23
N LEU A 145 1.63 14.75 4.06
CA LEU A 145 2.73 14.08 3.36
C LEU A 145 4.04 14.13 4.16
N ASP A 146 4.32 15.24 4.82
CA ASP A 146 5.48 15.40 5.69
C ASP A 146 5.37 14.42 6.90
N LYS A 147 4.19 14.30 7.54
CA LYS A 147 3.95 13.35 8.63
C LYS A 147 4.01 11.89 8.17
N VAL A 148 3.43 11.57 7.02
CA VAL A 148 3.49 10.22 6.43
C VAL A 148 4.93 9.83 6.12
N SER A 149 5.76 10.73 5.60
CA SER A 149 7.18 10.46 5.35
C SER A 149 7.94 10.10 6.64
N GLU A 150 7.59 10.71 7.77
CA GLU A 150 8.12 10.35 9.09
C GLU A 150 7.65 8.94 9.52
N LEU A 151 6.34 8.68 9.37
CA LEU A 151 5.73 7.40 9.74
C LEU A 151 6.24 6.24 8.89
N GLU A 152 6.56 6.47 7.62
CA GLU A 152 7.16 5.46 6.75
C GLU A 152 8.52 4.96 7.27
N LYS A 153 9.35 5.84 7.82
CA LYS A 153 10.62 5.46 8.46
C LYS A 153 10.39 4.60 9.72
N LYS A 154 9.36 4.94 10.50
CA LYS A 154 8.97 4.17 11.69
C LYS A 154 8.43 2.80 11.28
N LYS A 155 7.54 2.75 10.29
CA LYS A 155 7.00 1.52 9.72
C LYS A 155 8.10 0.59 9.22
N GLY A 156 9.14 1.14 8.56
CA GLY A 156 10.29 0.37 8.10
C GLY A 156 10.99 -0.39 9.23
N ARG A 157 11.27 0.31 10.33
CA ARG A 157 11.91 -0.31 11.52
C ARG A 157 11.05 -1.39 12.15
N VAL A 158 9.74 -1.14 12.28
CA VAL A 158 8.79 -2.13 12.80
C VAL A 158 8.74 -3.36 11.90
N TYR A 159 8.72 -3.15 10.58
CA TYR A 159 8.75 -4.23 9.61
C TYR A 159 10.02 -5.08 9.72
N GLU A 160 11.19 -4.47 9.79
CA GLU A 160 12.46 -5.18 9.94
C GLU A 160 12.50 -6.02 11.24
N GLN A 161 11.98 -5.48 12.33
CA GLN A 161 11.87 -6.19 13.59
C GLN A 161 10.94 -7.42 13.46
N LEU A 162 9.74 -7.25 12.88
CA LEU A 162 8.79 -8.34 12.67
C LEU A 162 9.35 -9.44 11.76
N MET A 163 10.07 -9.07 10.71
CA MET A 163 10.72 -10.04 9.82
C MET A 163 11.82 -10.83 10.52
N GLY A 164 12.61 -10.20 11.40
CA GLY A 164 13.62 -10.90 12.21
C GLY A 164 12.99 -11.89 13.21
N GLU A 165 11.87 -11.52 13.82
CA GLU A 165 11.14 -12.41 14.73
C GLU A 165 10.47 -13.56 13.98
N LEU A 166 9.92 -13.32 12.77
CA LEU A 166 9.41 -14.37 11.90
C LEU A 166 10.50 -15.37 11.49
N GLU A 167 11.69 -14.88 11.16
CA GLU A 167 12.83 -15.73 10.83
C GLU A 167 13.20 -16.64 12.01
N THR A 168 13.16 -16.10 13.24
CA THR A 168 13.37 -16.88 14.47
C THR A 168 12.27 -17.93 14.67
N ALA A 169 11.03 -17.63 14.26
CA ALA A 169 9.90 -18.56 14.28
C ALA A 169 9.89 -19.56 13.11
N GLY A 170 10.93 -19.59 12.27
CA GLY A 170 11.08 -20.54 11.16
C GLY A 170 10.44 -20.09 9.84
N ILE A 171 9.90 -18.88 9.75
CA ILE A 171 9.30 -18.33 8.53
C ILE A 171 10.24 -17.26 7.96
N ARG A 172 10.78 -17.49 6.77
CA ARG A 172 11.76 -16.60 6.14
C ARG A 172 11.25 -16.07 4.82
N ILE A 173 11.38 -14.76 4.61
CA ILE A 173 11.17 -14.14 3.29
C ILE A 173 12.54 -13.70 2.79
N ILE A 174 12.95 -14.25 1.67
CA ILE A 174 14.26 -13.97 1.09
C ILE A 174 14.15 -13.31 -0.29
N ASN A 175 15.21 -12.63 -0.68
CA ASN A 175 15.42 -12.15 -2.04
C ASN A 175 16.32 -13.10 -2.83
N PHE A 176 16.40 -12.92 -4.14
CA PHE A 176 17.14 -13.80 -5.05
C PHE A 176 18.64 -13.94 -4.69
N ASN A 177 19.24 -12.90 -4.12
CA ASN A 177 20.67 -12.92 -3.76
C ASN A 177 21.02 -13.89 -2.61
N LYS A 178 20.02 -14.41 -1.91
CA LYS A 178 20.20 -15.38 -0.80
C LYS A 178 20.02 -16.85 -1.23
N LEU A 179 19.85 -17.10 -2.53
CA LEU A 179 19.69 -18.43 -3.10
C LEU A 179 21.03 -19.07 -3.46
N SER A 180 21.09 -20.40 -3.44
CA SER A 180 22.13 -21.17 -4.12
C SER A 180 21.90 -21.15 -5.64
N ASN A 181 22.91 -21.57 -6.42
CA ASN A 181 22.78 -21.64 -7.87
C ASN A 181 21.66 -22.62 -8.30
N ASP A 182 21.56 -23.77 -7.62
CA ASP A 182 20.54 -24.78 -7.92
C ASP A 182 19.14 -24.27 -7.63
N GLU A 183 18.95 -23.59 -6.49
CA GLU A 183 17.67 -22.97 -6.14
C GLU A 183 17.30 -21.85 -7.13
N GLY A 184 18.29 -21.08 -7.56
CA GLY A 184 18.13 -20.05 -8.60
C GLY A 184 17.64 -20.65 -9.91
N ALA A 185 18.24 -21.79 -10.36
CA ALA A 185 17.81 -22.48 -11.55
C ALA A 185 16.39 -23.07 -11.43
N MET A 186 16.03 -23.63 -10.29
CA MET A 186 14.67 -24.12 -10.03
C MET A 186 13.63 -22.99 -10.09
N LEU A 187 13.95 -21.82 -9.52
CA LEU A 187 13.06 -20.68 -9.55
C LEU A 187 13.00 -20.01 -10.94
N GLU A 188 14.06 -20.09 -11.72
CA GLU A 188 14.06 -19.65 -13.11
C GLU A 188 13.12 -20.51 -13.96
N GLU A 189 13.20 -21.84 -13.82
CA GLU A 189 12.27 -22.77 -14.48
C GLU A 189 10.82 -22.53 -14.03
N TYR A 190 10.61 -22.32 -12.73
CA TYR A 190 9.30 -21.96 -12.19
C TYR A 190 8.77 -20.65 -12.77
N PHE A 191 9.63 -19.64 -12.90
CA PHE A 191 9.27 -18.35 -13.52
C PHE A 191 8.85 -18.55 -14.98
N ASP A 192 9.65 -19.27 -15.76
CA ASP A 192 9.41 -19.47 -17.20
C ASP A 192 8.12 -20.27 -17.46
N MET A 193 7.80 -21.27 -16.61
CA MET A 193 6.62 -22.10 -16.81
C MET A 193 5.34 -21.54 -16.17
N HIS A 194 5.43 -20.91 -15.00
CA HIS A 194 4.26 -20.60 -14.18
C HIS A 194 3.99 -19.11 -13.99
N ILE A 195 4.91 -18.22 -14.34
CA ILE A 195 4.75 -16.78 -14.17
C ILE A 195 4.82 -16.05 -15.50
N ALA A 196 5.89 -16.20 -16.25
CA ALA A 196 6.15 -15.44 -17.47
C ALA A 196 5.01 -15.51 -18.50
N PRO A 197 4.36 -16.68 -18.77
CA PRO A 197 3.28 -16.78 -19.73
C PRO A 197 2.03 -15.94 -19.37
N PHE A 198 1.87 -15.58 -18.09
CA PHE A 198 0.72 -14.82 -17.60
C PHE A 198 1.02 -13.33 -17.41
N LEU A 199 2.26 -12.90 -17.69
CA LEU A 199 2.63 -11.50 -17.59
C LEU A 199 2.35 -10.77 -18.91
N SER A 200 1.92 -9.52 -18.80
CA SER A 200 1.66 -8.63 -19.93
C SER A 200 2.57 -7.40 -19.83
N PRO A 201 3.83 -7.49 -20.28
CA PRO A 201 4.77 -6.38 -20.20
C PRO A 201 4.36 -5.26 -21.16
N MET A 202 4.28 -4.04 -20.65
CA MET A 202 3.94 -2.84 -21.40
C MET A 202 5.16 -1.93 -21.51
N ILE A 203 5.29 -1.23 -22.65
CA ILE A 203 6.37 -0.25 -22.88
C ILE A 203 5.74 1.11 -23.12
N ILE A 204 6.11 2.09 -22.32
CA ILE A 204 5.62 3.46 -22.45
C ILE A 204 6.53 4.21 -23.44
N GLY A 205 5.91 4.72 -24.50
CA GLY A 205 6.55 5.53 -25.53
C GLY A 205 5.92 6.91 -25.64
N GLN A 206 6.55 7.79 -26.42
CA GLN A 206 6.02 9.14 -26.68
C GLN A 206 4.65 9.16 -27.41
N GLN A 207 4.33 8.08 -28.11
CA GLN A 207 3.10 7.97 -28.92
C GLN A 207 2.04 7.06 -28.29
N GLN A 208 2.31 6.47 -27.14
CA GLN A 208 1.37 5.60 -26.47
C GLN A 208 0.90 6.27 -25.16
N PRO A 209 -0.41 6.32 -24.90
CA PRO A 209 -0.90 6.84 -23.63
C PRO A 209 -0.36 5.99 -22.47
N PHE A 210 -0.21 6.61 -21.32
CA PHE A 210 0.17 5.89 -20.09
C PHE A 210 -0.92 4.86 -19.77
N PRO A 211 -0.56 3.59 -19.49
CA PRO A 211 -1.56 2.57 -19.20
C PRO A 211 -2.30 2.90 -17.92
N PHE A 212 -3.57 2.54 -17.88
CA PHE A 212 -4.32 2.62 -16.64
C PHE A 212 -3.77 1.63 -15.62
N LEU A 213 -3.32 2.15 -14.47
CA LEU A 213 -2.85 1.34 -13.35
C LEU A 213 -3.98 1.21 -12.33
N ALA A 214 -4.41 -0.01 -12.07
CA ALA A 214 -5.49 -0.28 -11.12
C ALA A 214 -5.08 0.09 -9.68
N ASN A 215 -6.06 0.54 -8.89
CA ASN A 215 -5.85 0.94 -7.51
C ASN A 215 -5.30 -0.21 -6.65
N LYS A 216 -4.29 0.07 -5.85
CA LYS A 216 -3.64 -0.87 -4.91
C LYS A 216 -2.91 -2.06 -5.56
N GLN A 217 -2.95 -2.24 -6.86
CA GLN A 217 -2.23 -3.33 -7.53
C GLN A 217 -0.73 -3.05 -7.60
N LEU A 218 0.05 -4.14 -7.60
CA LEU A 218 1.51 -4.09 -7.71
C LEU A 218 1.94 -4.19 -9.16
N TYR A 219 2.90 -3.36 -9.52
CA TYR A 219 3.51 -3.31 -10.85
C TYR A 219 5.02 -3.29 -10.72
N ALA A 220 5.72 -4.09 -11.50
CA ALA A 220 7.15 -3.87 -11.71
C ALA A 220 7.32 -2.70 -12.69
N ILE A 221 8.00 -1.65 -12.24
CA ILE A 221 8.41 -0.53 -13.09
C ILE A 221 9.89 -0.70 -13.44
N VAL A 222 10.20 -0.52 -14.71
CA VAL A 222 11.54 -0.76 -15.25
C VAL A 222 11.96 0.44 -16.08
N LEU A 223 13.04 1.09 -15.70
CA LEU A 223 13.70 2.08 -16.55
C LEU A 223 14.67 1.35 -17.46
N MET A 224 14.54 1.54 -18.76
CA MET A 224 15.32 0.85 -19.75
C MET A 224 15.76 1.78 -20.88
N LYS A 225 16.81 1.36 -21.60
CA LYS A 225 17.41 2.09 -22.70
C LYS A 225 17.35 1.28 -23.99
N THR A 226 16.97 1.92 -25.08
CA THR A 226 17.02 1.30 -26.40
C THR A 226 18.46 1.26 -26.92
N LYS A 227 18.77 0.41 -27.89
CA LYS A 227 20.07 0.39 -28.61
C LYS A 227 20.43 1.76 -29.22
N LYS A 228 19.44 2.61 -29.50
CA LYS A 228 19.64 3.99 -30.02
C LYS A 228 19.80 5.03 -28.88
N GLY A 229 19.97 4.61 -27.64
CA GLY A 229 20.19 5.49 -26.48
C GLY A 229 18.95 6.17 -25.89
N LYS A 230 17.73 5.89 -26.40
CA LYS A 230 16.50 6.49 -25.87
C LYS A 230 16.00 5.75 -24.63
N ASN A 231 15.67 6.50 -23.56
CA ASN A 231 15.10 5.96 -22.34
C ASN A 231 13.61 5.64 -22.53
N LYS A 232 13.19 4.48 -22.08
CA LYS A 232 11.82 3.98 -22.03
C LYS A 232 11.46 3.55 -20.62
N ILE A 233 10.17 3.49 -20.31
CA ILE A 233 9.65 2.89 -19.10
C ILE A 233 8.87 1.64 -19.48
N GLY A 234 9.20 0.53 -18.83
CA GLY A 234 8.44 -0.71 -18.87
C GLY A 234 7.57 -0.83 -17.63
N ILE A 235 6.38 -1.37 -17.78
CA ILE A 235 5.47 -1.68 -16.66
C ILE A 235 4.99 -3.12 -16.85
N VAL A 236 5.08 -3.92 -15.79
CA VAL A 236 4.59 -5.30 -15.74
C VAL A 236 3.65 -5.45 -14.55
N PRO A 237 2.38 -5.83 -14.76
CA PRO A 237 1.49 -6.19 -13.65
C PRO A 237 2.06 -7.39 -12.89
N CYS A 238 2.23 -7.26 -11.58
CA CYS A 238 2.76 -8.33 -10.71
C CYS A 238 1.66 -9.13 -10.01
N SER A 239 0.42 -8.62 -10.00
CA SER A 239 -0.69 -9.26 -9.31
C SER A 239 -1.62 -9.90 -10.33
N ASN A 240 -1.88 -11.19 -10.18
CA ASN A 240 -2.95 -11.87 -10.89
C ASN A 240 -3.51 -13.01 -10.01
N SER A 241 -4.57 -13.68 -10.49
CA SER A 241 -5.22 -14.81 -9.80
C SER A 241 -4.59 -16.17 -10.14
N VAL A 242 -3.60 -16.20 -11.03
CA VAL A 242 -3.08 -17.45 -11.61
C VAL A 242 -1.93 -18.02 -10.80
N PHE A 243 -1.02 -17.17 -10.31
CA PHE A 243 0.12 -17.62 -9.51
C PHE A 243 0.11 -17.03 -8.09
N LYS A 244 0.68 -17.79 -7.15
CA LYS A 244 0.76 -17.38 -5.75
C LYS A 244 1.77 -16.23 -5.59
N ARG A 245 1.47 -15.30 -4.70
CA ARG A 245 2.39 -14.22 -4.36
C ARG A 245 3.57 -14.70 -3.52
N LEU A 246 3.34 -15.64 -2.58
CA LEU A 246 4.38 -16.29 -1.80
C LEU A 246 4.75 -17.62 -2.46
N ILE A 247 5.99 -17.72 -2.92
CA ILE A 247 6.58 -18.89 -3.57
C ILE A 247 7.51 -19.54 -2.57
N GLU A 248 7.18 -20.75 -2.12
CA GLU A 248 8.03 -21.49 -1.21
C GLU A 248 9.26 -22.04 -1.94
N ILE A 249 10.43 -21.98 -1.29
CA ILE A 249 11.66 -22.55 -1.83
C ILE A 249 11.64 -24.06 -1.54
N PRO A 250 11.61 -24.93 -2.57
CA PRO A 250 11.39 -26.36 -2.36
C PRO A 250 12.44 -27.06 -1.46
N THR A 251 13.67 -26.54 -1.46
CA THR A 251 14.80 -27.07 -0.68
C THR A 251 14.84 -26.55 0.76
N ARG A 252 14.05 -25.52 1.09
CA ARG A 252 14.05 -24.86 2.41
C ARG A 252 12.61 -24.64 2.89
N PRO A 253 11.97 -25.63 3.52
CA PRO A 253 10.63 -25.48 4.08
C PRO A 253 10.53 -24.26 4.99
N GLY A 254 9.42 -23.51 4.90
CA GLY A 254 9.21 -22.27 5.63
C GLY A 254 9.96 -21.04 5.06
N THR A 255 10.69 -21.22 3.95
CA THR A 255 11.38 -20.10 3.28
C THR A 255 10.66 -19.74 1.99
N PHE A 256 10.36 -18.46 1.84
CA PHE A 256 9.52 -17.95 0.75
C PHE A 256 10.21 -16.82 -0.01
N MET A 257 9.86 -16.69 -1.28
CA MET A 257 10.16 -15.56 -2.13
C MET A 257 8.85 -14.92 -2.62
N LEU A 258 8.83 -13.61 -2.72
CA LEU A 258 7.70 -12.88 -3.31
C LEU A 258 7.74 -12.95 -4.83
N SER A 259 6.59 -13.19 -5.47
CA SER A 259 6.49 -13.26 -6.92
C SER A 259 6.96 -11.97 -7.59
N GLU A 260 6.69 -10.80 -7.00
CA GLU A 260 7.19 -9.52 -7.50
C GLU A 260 8.71 -9.39 -7.47
N GLU A 261 9.40 -10.00 -6.49
CA GLU A 261 10.86 -10.04 -6.47
C GLU A 261 11.41 -10.97 -7.56
N LEU A 262 10.73 -12.09 -7.79
CA LEU A 262 11.08 -13.01 -8.88
C LEU A 262 10.87 -12.36 -10.24
N ILE A 263 9.74 -11.67 -10.44
CA ILE A 263 9.46 -10.90 -11.66
C ILE A 263 10.52 -9.81 -11.87
N LEU A 264 10.89 -9.06 -10.82
CA LEU A 264 11.95 -8.06 -10.92
C LEU A 264 13.30 -8.69 -11.25
N HIS A 265 13.59 -9.90 -10.73
CA HIS A 265 14.86 -10.56 -11.03
C HIS A 265 14.96 -10.90 -12.52
N PHE A 266 13.94 -11.57 -13.06
CA PHE A 266 13.92 -12.04 -14.46
C PHE A 266 13.29 -11.05 -15.46
N VAL A 267 13.08 -9.79 -15.06
CA VAL A 267 12.46 -8.78 -15.94
C VAL A 267 13.21 -8.56 -17.24
N SER A 268 14.51 -8.81 -17.28
CA SER A 268 15.32 -8.76 -18.49
C SER A 268 14.86 -9.73 -19.59
N LYS A 269 14.33 -10.90 -19.21
CA LYS A 269 13.74 -11.88 -20.16
C LYS A 269 12.47 -11.32 -20.83
N LEU A 270 11.74 -10.44 -20.15
CA LEU A 270 10.54 -9.80 -20.70
C LEU A 270 10.88 -8.63 -21.63
N TYR A 271 12.08 -8.06 -21.53
CA TYR A 271 12.53 -6.87 -22.26
C TYR A 271 13.89 -7.09 -22.94
N GLU A 272 14.11 -8.22 -23.58
CA GLU A 272 15.38 -8.65 -24.21
C GLU A 272 16.03 -7.62 -25.15
N LYS A 273 15.21 -6.76 -25.79
CA LYS A 273 15.69 -5.75 -26.76
C LYS A 273 16.19 -4.46 -26.09
N TYR A 274 16.13 -4.40 -24.75
CA TYR A 274 16.40 -3.21 -23.97
C TYR A 274 17.47 -3.48 -22.91
N GLU A 275 18.28 -2.49 -22.62
CA GLU A 275 19.20 -2.48 -21.48
C GLU A 275 18.42 -2.00 -20.25
N ILE A 276 18.36 -2.82 -19.19
CA ILE A 276 17.70 -2.48 -17.92
C ILE A 276 18.63 -1.59 -17.12
N LEU A 277 18.19 -0.38 -16.79
CA LEU A 277 18.95 0.58 -15.99
C LEU A 277 18.56 0.51 -14.51
N GLU A 278 17.25 0.52 -14.23
CA GLU A 278 16.70 0.50 -12.88
C GLU A 278 15.38 -0.25 -12.86
N LYS A 279 15.04 -0.80 -11.71
CA LYS A 279 13.79 -1.54 -11.50
C LYS A 279 13.29 -1.41 -10.08
N SER A 280 11.97 -1.29 -9.92
CA SER A 280 11.30 -1.17 -8.63
C SER A 280 9.91 -1.79 -8.71
N VAL A 281 9.35 -2.19 -7.57
CA VAL A 281 7.90 -2.46 -7.47
C VAL A 281 7.20 -1.16 -7.14
N MET A 282 6.11 -0.91 -7.81
CA MET A 282 5.28 0.28 -7.69
C MET A 282 3.86 -0.11 -7.34
N ARG A 283 3.21 0.72 -6.50
CA ARG A 283 1.79 0.65 -6.20
C ARG A 283 1.18 2.05 -6.29
N VAL A 284 0.01 2.15 -6.91
CA VAL A 284 -0.72 3.41 -7.05
C VAL A 284 -1.95 3.38 -6.15
N ILE A 285 -2.14 4.42 -5.35
CA ILE A 285 -3.35 4.66 -4.59
C ILE A 285 -4.14 5.76 -5.31
N ARG A 286 -5.41 5.48 -5.61
CA ARG A 286 -6.32 6.41 -6.31
C ARG A 286 -7.37 6.95 -5.37
N ASN A 287 -7.89 8.13 -5.67
CA ASN A 287 -9.06 8.66 -5.00
C ASN A 287 -10.22 7.65 -5.11
N ALA A 288 -10.99 7.48 -4.05
CA ALA A 288 -12.19 6.63 -4.04
C ALA A 288 -13.48 7.45 -3.87
N ASP A 289 -13.33 8.75 -3.64
CA ASP A 289 -14.47 9.64 -3.46
C ASP A 289 -15.07 9.99 -4.82
N ILE A 290 -16.34 9.66 -5.00
CA ILE A 290 -17.13 10.03 -6.17
C ILE A 290 -18.16 11.01 -5.65
N ASP A 291 -18.17 12.19 -6.23
CA ASP A 291 -19.27 13.12 -6.01
C ASP A 291 -20.56 12.54 -6.61
N ALA A 292 -21.41 12.01 -5.74
CA ALA A 292 -22.72 11.47 -6.13
C ALA A 292 -23.67 12.57 -6.69
N GLY A 293 -23.33 13.85 -6.44
CA GLY A 293 -24.11 14.99 -6.95
C GLY A 293 -23.93 15.29 -8.45
N SER A 294 -22.98 14.62 -9.13
CA SER A 294 -22.79 14.79 -10.58
C SER A 294 -23.74 13.96 -11.46
N PHE A 295 -24.68 13.24 -10.87
CA PHE A 295 -25.64 12.40 -11.58
C PHE A 295 -27.07 13.01 -11.47
N ASP A 296 -27.28 14.10 -12.21
CA ASP A 296 -28.62 14.71 -12.35
C ASP A 296 -29.54 13.99 -13.37
N ASP A 297 -29.21 12.78 -13.80
CA ASP A 297 -30.06 11.98 -14.68
C ASP A 297 -31.09 11.19 -13.85
N GLU A 298 -32.28 11.78 -13.68
CA GLU A 298 -33.42 11.21 -12.96
C GLU A 298 -33.93 9.88 -13.57
N ASP A 299 -33.47 9.49 -14.77
CA ASP A 299 -33.94 8.32 -15.53
C ASP A 299 -32.99 7.09 -15.43
N LEU A 300 -31.89 7.13 -14.71
CA LEU A 300 -30.99 5.99 -14.59
C LEU A 300 -31.47 5.02 -13.51
N ASP A 301 -31.76 3.77 -13.90
CA ASP A 301 -31.96 2.66 -12.97
C ASP A 301 -30.79 2.58 -11.98
N TYR A 302 -31.10 2.47 -10.69
CA TYR A 302 -30.12 2.41 -9.58
C TYR A 302 -28.96 1.43 -9.85
N ARG A 303 -29.22 0.31 -10.50
CA ARG A 303 -28.20 -0.68 -10.89
C ARG A 303 -27.23 -0.10 -11.91
N ASN A 304 -27.70 0.56 -12.95
CA ASN A 304 -26.89 1.17 -13.99
C ASN A 304 -26.07 2.34 -13.41
N MET A 305 -26.65 3.12 -12.49
CA MET A 305 -25.96 4.17 -11.75
C MET A 305 -24.82 3.59 -10.91
N MET A 306 -25.06 2.51 -10.16
CA MET A 306 -24.04 1.86 -9.35
C MET A 306 -22.93 1.22 -10.22
N GLU A 307 -23.27 0.59 -11.34
CA GLU A 307 -22.28 0.07 -12.29
C GLU A 307 -21.40 1.20 -12.89
N HIS A 308 -22.00 2.33 -13.19
CA HIS A 308 -21.29 3.51 -13.70
C HIS A 308 -20.38 4.12 -12.63
N MET A 309 -20.86 4.23 -11.39
CA MET A 309 -20.06 4.67 -10.24
C MET A 309 -18.85 3.74 -9.97
N VAL A 310 -19.06 2.42 -10.03
CA VAL A 310 -17.96 1.45 -9.88
C VAL A 310 -16.95 1.56 -11.02
N LYS A 311 -17.39 1.79 -12.26
CA LYS A 311 -16.51 2.03 -13.40
C LYS A 311 -15.73 3.34 -13.28
N GLN A 312 -16.37 4.41 -12.80
CA GLN A 312 -15.70 5.70 -12.54
C GLN A 312 -14.69 5.60 -11.38
N ARG A 313 -15.02 4.89 -10.30
CA ARG A 313 -14.09 4.62 -9.18
C ARG A 313 -12.74 4.11 -9.64
N ASN A 314 -12.74 3.26 -10.66
CA ASN A 314 -11.51 2.70 -11.21
C ASN A 314 -10.68 3.73 -12.02
N ARG A 315 -11.24 4.88 -12.37
CA ARG A 315 -10.60 5.92 -13.21
C ARG A 315 -10.21 7.18 -12.45
N LEU A 316 -10.42 7.23 -11.13
CA LEU A 316 -10.11 8.42 -10.34
C LEU A 316 -8.60 8.69 -10.27
N ASN A 317 -8.26 9.96 -10.07
CA ASN A 317 -6.89 10.44 -10.12
C ASN A 317 -5.99 9.76 -9.08
N PRO A 318 -4.72 9.48 -9.40
CA PRO A 318 -3.75 9.04 -8.43
C PRO A 318 -3.58 10.05 -7.30
N VAL A 319 -3.55 9.56 -6.07
CA VAL A 319 -3.35 10.37 -4.86
C VAL A 319 -1.96 10.16 -4.30
N CYS A 320 -1.46 8.93 -4.40
CA CYS A 320 -0.15 8.55 -3.89
C CYS A 320 0.43 7.41 -4.74
N VAL A 321 1.74 7.43 -4.90
CA VAL A 321 2.52 6.36 -5.53
C VAL A 321 3.59 5.90 -4.57
N GLN A 322 3.63 4.60 -4.32
CA GLN A 322 4.61 3.98 -3.44
C GLN A 322 5.61 3.16 -4.25
N LEU A 323 6.88 3.25 -3.89
CA LEU A 323 7.97 2.48 -4.49
C LEU A 323 8.69 1.67 -3.43
N ASN A 324 9.04 0.41 -3.74
CA ASN A 324 9.83 -0.41 -2.81
C ASN A 324 11.34 -0.12 -2.89
N ARG A 325 11.81 0.45 -3.99
CA ARG A 325 13.21 0.83 -4.21
C ARG A 325 13.29 2.23 -4.78
N LYS A 326 14.35 2.93 -4.42
CA LYS A 326 14.62 4.25 -5.00
C LYS A 326 14.90 4.13 -6.49
N ILE A 327 14.35 5.02 -7.27
CA ILE A 327 14.65 5.22 -8.69
C ILE A 327 15.27 6.61 -8.88
N ASN A 328 15.98 6.83 -9.98
CA ASN A 328 16.63 8.12 -10.23
C ASN A 328 15.60 9.25 -10.46
N ASP A 329 16.04 10.49 -10.28
CA ASP A 329 15.16 11.65 -10.34
C ASP A 329 14.54 11.87 -11.72
N LYS A 330 15.21 11.45 -12.82
CA LYS A 330 14.65 11.52 -14.17
C LYS A 330 13.48 10.54 -14.34
N ALA A 331 13.58 9.33 -13.77
CA ALA A 331 12.52 8.36 -13.79
C ALA A 331 11.36 8.80 -12.89
N LYS A 332 11.67 9.34 -11.70
CA LYS A 332 10.66 9.93 -10.81
C LYS A 332 9.89 11.02 -11.50
N LYS A 333 10.58 11.99 -12.10
CA LYS A 333 9.94 13.08 -12.82
C LYS A 333 9.02 12.59 -13.94
N LYS A 334 9.49 11.66 -14.77
CA LYS A 334 8.64 11.08 -15.82
C LYS A 334 7.41 10.39 -15.25
N LEU A 335 7.56 9.63 -14.16
CA LEU A 335 6.46 8.92 -13.53
C LEU A 335 5.43 9.90 -12.95
N THR A 336 5.88 10.94 -12.25
CA THR A 336 5.00 11.98 -11.71
C THR A 336 4.31 12.79 -12.80
N ASP A 337 5.02 13.11 -13.89
CA ASP A 337 4.43 13.78 -15.06
C ASP A 337 3.33 12.93 -15.70
N TYR A 338 3.56 11.61 -15.87
CA TYR A 338 2.56 10.70 -16.43
C TYR A 338 1.34 10.47 -15.53
N LEU A 339 1.53 10.49 -14.23
CA LEU A 339 0.47 10.27 -13.25
C LEU A 339 -0.18 11.58 -12.77
N GLU A 340 0.31 12.72 -13.26
CA GLU A 340 -0.19 14.06 -12.91
C GLU A 340 -0.19 14.34 -11.40
N ILE A 341 0.85 13.88 -10.70
CA ILE A 341 1.01 14.06 -9.25
C ILE A 341 2.27 14.86 -8.92
N GLY A 342 2.24 15.54 -7.79
CA GLY A 342 3.43 16.23 -7.25
C GLY A 342 4.51 15.24 -6.77
N ALA A 343 5.77 15.64 -6.81
CA ALA A 343 6.90 14.79 -6.41
C ALA A 343 6.82 14.27 -4.95
N LYS A 344 6.17 15.01 -4.05
CA LYS A 344 5.94 14.60 -2.65
C LYS A 344 4.92 13.45 -2.49
N HIS A 345 4.08 13.21 -3.50
CA HIS A 345 3.11 12.11 -3.52
C HIS A 345 3.78 10.77 -3.90
N LEU A 346 5.07 10.78 -4.23
CA LEU A 346 5.88 9.60 -4.46
C LEU A 346 6.62 9.24 -3.16
N ILE A 347 6.14 8.19 -2.50
CA ILE A 347 6.57 7.73 -1.17
C ILE A 347 7.37 6.43 -1.27
#